data_7f40a235aa56aa632f41325987c3a61f
#
_entry.id   7f40a235aa56aa632f41325987c3a61f
#
_cell.length_a   1.000
_cell.length_b   1.000
_cell.length_c   1.000
_cell.angle_alpha   90.00
_cell.angle_beta   90.00
_cell.angle_gamma   90.00
#
_symmetry.space_group_name_H-M   'P 1'
#
loop_
_entity.id
_entity.type
_entity.pdbx_description
1 polymer ?
#
loop_
_entity_poly.entity_id
_entity_poly.type
_entity_poly.pdbx_seq_one_letter_code
_entity_poly.pdbx_strand_id
1 'polypeptide(L)'
;MRQIFKTHPWVPPKELPETQELFRKYGVPGSIRPGHLLKGKGEPSKLYLISKGAAAYYVADRYKSHPSVLSLLIPGCSACDLSVITGDRVNVTTRAIGPCEVLIMQPHVLTDLMKNNSEFAAKEAAHVTRKQECS
;
A
#
# COMPACT_ATOMS: atom_id res chain seq x y z
N MET A 1 -13.65 23.20 6.62
CA MET A 1 -12.56 22.61 7.43
C MET A 1 -12.04 21.31 6.86
N ARG A 2 -12.90 20.34 6.59
CA ARG A 2 -12.49 19.04 6.05
C ARG A 2 -11.85 19.14 4.68
N GLN A 3 -12.25 20.12 3.87
CA GLN A 3 -11.70 20.32 2.53
C GLN A 3 -10.23 20.70 2.56
N ILE A 4 -9.77 21.36 3.60
CA ILE A 4 -8.37 21.72 3.75
C ILE A 4 -7.50 20.47 3.82
N PHE A 5 -7.98 19.44 4.51
CA PHE A 5 -7.24 18.18 4.64
C PHE A 5 -7.19 17.39 3.34
N LYS A 6 -8.17 17.57 2.45
CA LYS A 6 -8.21 16.88 1.16
C LYS A 6 -7.24 17.47 0.15
N THR A 7 -6.72 18.67 0.37
CA THR A 7 -5.76 19.28 -0.54
C THR A 7 -4.34 18.79 -0.33
N HIS A 8 -4.09 18.10 0.76
CA HIS A 8 -2.78 17.56 1.10
C HIS A 8 -2.77 16.04 1.01
N PRO A 9 -1.71 15.45 0.44
CA PRO A 9 -1.58 14.00 0.45
C PRO A 9 -1.60 13.48 1.89
N TRP A 10 -2.37 12.46 2.12
CA TRP A 10 -2.45 11.83 3.42
C TRP A 10 -1.37 10.75 3.56
N VAL A 11 -0.71 10.71 4.70
CA VAL A 11 0.24 9.65 5.00
C VAL A 11 -0.50 8.59 5.82
N PRO A 12 -0.71 7.38 5.26
CA PRO A 12 -1.39 6.33 6.00
C PRO A 12 -0.52 5.82 7.15
N PRO A 13 -1.13 5.16 8.15
CA PRO A 13 -0.36 4.54 9.21
C PRO A 13 0.66 3.55 8.66
N LYS A 14 1.83 3.49 9.28
CA LYS A 14 2.83 2.48 8.95
C LYS A 14 2.27 1.10 9.31
N GLU A 15 2.75 0.08 8.61
CA GLU A 15 2.33 -1.28 8.87
C GLU A 15 2.68 -1.72 10.30
N LEU A 16 1.92 -2.69 10.80
CA LEU A 16 2.20 -3.30 12.09
C LEU A 16 3.62 -3.86 12.14
N PRO A 17 4.29 -3.83 13.29
CA PRO A 17 5.62 -4.42 13.42
C PRO A 17 5.68 -5.87 12.93
N GLU A 18 4.64 -6.65 13.23
CA GLU A 18 4.55 -8.05 12.78
C GLU A 18 4.50 -8.15 11.27
N THR A 19 3.74 -7.27 10.63
CA THR A 19 3.62 -7.23 9.16
C THR A 19 4.92 -6.80 8.51
N GLN A 20 5.58 -5.78 9.07
CA GLN A 20 6.88 -5.35 8.56
C GLN A 20 7.91 -6.46 8.67
N GLU A 21 7.86 -7.24 9.76
CA GLU A 21 8.77 -8.37 9.94
C GLU A 21 8.55 -9.46 8.90
N LEU A 22 7.29 -9.71 8.51
CA LEU A 22 6.99 -10.63 7.41
C LEU A 22 7.66 -10.19 6.12
N PHE A 23 7.60 -8.91 5.80
CA PHE A 23 8.26 -8.37 4.61
C PHE A 23 9.76 -8.56 4.68
N ARG A 24 10.37 -8.33 5.84
CA ARG A 24 11.82 -8.51 6.00
C ARG A 24 12.22 -9.97 5.85
N LYS A 25 11.38 -10.88 6.33
CA LYS A 25 11.67 -12.32 6.32
C LYS A 25 11.40 -12.97 4.96
N TYR A 26 10.30 -12.62 4.32
CA TYR A 26 9.83 -13.28 3.10
C TYR A 26 9.85 -12.39 1.86
N GLY A 27 10.08 -11.11 2.03
CA GLY A 27 10.09 -10.18 0.92
C GLY A 27 11.39 -10.21 0.12
N VAL A 28 11.27 -9.86 -1.14
CA VAL A 28 12.42 -9.73 -2.05
C VAL A 28 12.67 -8.24 -2.28
N PRO A 29 13.91 -7.77 -2.09
CA PRO A 29 14.25 -6.36 -2.36
C PRO A 29 14.04 -6.00 -3.82
N GLY A 30 13.53 -4.80 -4.06
CA GLY A 30 13.37 -4.26 -5.39
C GLY A 30 13.61 -2.76 -5.39
N SER A 31 13.96 -2.23 -6.55
CA SER A 31 14.16 -0.79 -6.74
C SER A 31 13.20 -0.32 -7.81
N ILE A 32 12.52 0.79 -7.54
CA ILE A 32 11.55 1.38 -8.45
C ILE A 32 12.07 2.76 -8.87
N ARG A 33 12.14 2.98 -10.17
CA ARG A 33 12.58 4.28 -10.71
C ARG A 33 11.52 5.34 -10.50
N PRO A 34 11.91 6.62 -10.40
CA PRO A 34 10.95 7.71 -10.28
C PRO A 34 9.91 7.67 -11.40
N GLY A 35 8.64 7.84 -11.03
CA GLY A 35 7.53 7.85 -11.96
C GLY A 35 7.04 6.47 -12.41
N HIS A 36 7.76 5.39 -12.09
CA HIS A 36 7.34 4.05 -12.47
C HIS A 36 6.29 3.50 -11.52
N LEU A 37 5.45 2.62 -12.03
CA LEU A 37 4.39 1.99 -11.25
C LEU A 37 4.97 0.89 -10.36
N LEU A 38 4.48 0.81 -9.12
CA LEU A 38 4.74 -0.33 -8.26
C LEU A 38 3.91 -1.52 -8.73
N LYS A 39 2.70 -1.23 -9.23
CA LYS A 39 1.83 -2.25 -9.79
C LYS A 39 1.18 -1.70 -11.05
N GLY A 40 1.38 -2.39 -12.16
CA GLY A 40 0.74 -2.08 -13.42
C GLY A 40 -0.61 -2.76 -13.55
N LYS A 41 -1.46 -2.21 -14.41
CA LYS A 41 -2.76 -2.77 -14.70
C LYS A 41 -2.61 -4.15 -15.33
N GLY A 42 -3.31 -5.14 -14.80
CA GLY A 42 -3.27 -6.52 -15.31
C GLY A 42 -2.14 -7.38 -14.75
N GLU A 43 -1.25 -6.82 -13.94
CA GLU A 43 -0.20 -7.60 -13.30
C GLU A 43 -0.74 -8.39 -12.10
N PRO A 44 -0.13 -9.54 -11.77
CA PRO A 44 -0.49 -10.26 -10.56
C PRO A 44 -0.34 -9.39 -9.33
N SER A 45 -1.25 -9.54 -8.39
CA SER A 45 -1.18 -8.79 -7.14
C SER A 45 0.04 -9.18 -6.34
N LYS A 46 0.78 -8.17 -5.86
CA LYS A 46 1.91 -8.33 -4.97
C LYS A 46 1.78 -7.29 -3.88
N LEU A 47 2.41 -7.56 -2.75
CA LEU A 47 2.47 -6.60 -1.65
C LEU A 47 3.83 -5.92 -1.67
N TYR A 48 3.83 -4.61 -1.45
CA TYR A 48 5.04 -3.79 -1.46
C TYR A 48 5.16 -3.04 -0.14
N LEU A 49 6.29 -3.15 0.51
CA LEU A 49 6.62 -2.32 1.68
C LEU A 49 7.67 -1.32 1.24
N ILE A 50 7.41 -0.03 1.48
CA ILE A 50 8.39 1.01 1.18
C ILE A 50 9.50 0.91 2.22
N SER A 51 10.73 0.72 1.77
CA SER A 51 11.90 0.69 2.66
C SER A 51 12.71 1.97 2.58
N LYS A 52 12.78 2.60 1.40
CA LYS A 52 13.41 3.91 1.22
C LYS A 52 12.66 4.68 0.14
N GLY A 53 12.67 6.00 0.25
CA GLY A 53 12.03 6.86 -0.73
C GLY A 53 10.54 7.04 -0.43
N ALA A 54 9.76 7.32 -1.48
CA ALA A 54 8.33 7.55 -1.32
C ALA A 54 7.58 7.17 -2.59
N ALA A 55 6.30 6.84 -2.42
CA ALA A 55 5.38 6.58 -3.51
C ALA A 55 4.06 7.29 -3.23
N ALA A 56 3.22 7.38 -4.23
CA ALA A 56 1.91 8.02 -4.09
C ALA A 56 0.82 7.13 -4.65
N TYR A 57 -0.32 7.13 -3.97
CA TYR A 57 -1.55 6.56 -4.49
C TYR A 57 -2.29 7.62 -5.29
N TYR A 58 -2.74 7.25 -6.47
CA TYR A 58 -3.58 8.07 -7.33
C TYR A 58 -4.89 7.37 -7.60
N VAL A 59 -5.98 8.13 -7.57
CA VAL A 59 -7.27 7.62 -8.01
C VAL A 59 -7.58 8.20 -9.38
N ALA A 60 -7.93 7.34 -10.33
CA ALA A 60 -8.41 7.78 -11.62
C ALA A 60 -9.82 8.34 -11.45
N ASP A 61 -9.99 9.61 -11.77
CA ASP A 61 -11.29 10.27 -11.72
C ASP A 61 -11.83 10.38 -13.15
N ARG A 62 -13.03 9.85 -13.38
CA ARG A 62 -13.67 9.88 -14.70
C ARG A 62 -13.94 11.31 -15.20
N TYR A 63 -14.05 12.24 -14.28
CA TYR A 63 -14.46 13.62 -14.60
C TYR A 63 -13.27 14.59 -14.61
N LYS A 64 -12.08 14.12 -14.31
CA LYS A 64 -10.87 14.95 -14.30
C LYS A 64 -9.89 14.45 -15.34
N SER A 65 -9.17 15.40 -15.94
CA SER A 65 -8.18 15.09 -16.96
C SER A 65 -6.92 14.41 -16.40
N HIS A 66 -6.72 14.46 -15.07
CA HIS A 66 -5.55 13.88 -14.42
C HIS A 66 -5.96 13.29 -13.07
N PRO A 67 -5.26 12.25 -12.62
CA PRO A 67 -5.58 11.61 -11.34
C PRO A 67 -5.25 12.49 -10.15
N SER A 68 -6.01 12.31 -9.08
CA SER A 68 -5.78 12.99 -7.81
C SER A 68 -4.93 12.13 -6.90
N VAL A 69 -3.96 12.74 -6.19
CA VAL A 69 -3.17 12.04 -5.19
C VAL A 69 -4.01 11.86 -3.93
N LEU A 70 -4.16 10.60 -3.49
CA LEU A 70 -4.87 10.26 -2.26
C LEU A 70 -3.95 10.18 -1.06
N SER A 71 -2.82 9.50 -1.22
CA SER A 71 -1.94 9.19 -0.10
C SER A 71 -0.50 9.25 -0.53
N LEU A 72 0.36 9.61 0.42
CA LEU A 72 1.80 9.57 0.26
C LEU A 72 2.34 8.42 1.10
N LEU A 73 2.99 7.47 0.45
CA LEU A 73 3.57 6.31 1.10
C LEU A 73 5.04 6.58 1.43
N ILE A 74 5.39 6.45 2.69
CA ILE A 74 6.77 6.65 3.19
C ILE A 74 7.29 5.32 3.75
N PRO A 75 8.58 5.24 4.13
CA PRO A 75 9.13 3.99 4.67
C PRO A 75 8.30 3.46 5.84
N GLY A 76 7.99 2.18 5.79
CA GLY A 76 7.11 1.51 6.73
C GLY A 76 5.67 1.37 6.25
N CYS A 77 5.28 2.12 5.23
CA CYS A 77 3.96 1.99 4.62
C CYS A 77 3.97 0.90 3.55
N SER A 78 2.84 0.23 3.36
CA SER A 78 2.71 -0.79 2.32
C SER A 78 1.74 -0.35 1.24
N ALA A 79 1.88 -0.96 0.08
CA ALA A 79 1.00 -0.75 -1.06
C ALA A 79 0.37 -2.06 -1.49
N CYS A 80 -0.85 -1.98 -2.02
CA CYS A 80 -1.57 -3.10 -2.65
C CYS A 80 -2.09 -4.18 -1.70
N ASP A 81 -2.08 -3.93 -0.40
CA ASP A 81 -2.55 -4.89 0.60
C ASP A 81 -4.08 -4.97 0.69
N LEU A 82 -4.76 -3.86 0.42
CA LEU A 82 -6.21 -3.79 0.59
C LEU A 82 -6.96 -4.77 -0.31
N SER A 83 -6.60 -4.82 -1.59
CA SER A 83 -7.26 -5.73 -2.54
C SER A 83 -7.04 -7.21 -2.20
N VAL A 84 -5.93 -7.52 -1.53
CA VAL A 84 -5.63 -8.89 -1.09
C VAL A 84 -6.57 -9.30 0.05
N ILE A 85 -6.83 -8.39 0.98
CA ILE A 85 -7.63 -8.69 2.17
C ILE A 85 -9.12 -8.65 1.88
N THR A 86 -9.58 -7.64 1.15
CA THR A 86 -11.01 -7.45 0.88
C THR A 86 -11.48 -8.21 -0.36
N GLY A 87 -10.57 -8.57 -1.25
CA GLY A 87 -10.93 -9.14 -2.55
C GLY A 87 -11.48 -8.12 -3.53
N ASP A 88 -11.64 -6.87 -3.12
CA ASP A 88 -12.17 -5.82 -3.97
C ASP A 88 -11.11 -5.26 -4.90
N ARG A 89 -11.52 -4.97 -6.12
CA ARG A 89 -10.66 -4.27 -7.07
C ARG A 89 -10.69 -2.79 -6.75
N VAL A 90 -9.56 -2.27 -6.34
CA VAL A 90 -9.43 -0.84 -6.08
C VAL A 90 -8.85 -0.19 -7.33
N ASN A 91 -9.51 0.85 -7.82
CA ASN A 91 -9.07 1.60 -9.00
C ASN A 91 -8.01 2.63 -8.59
N VAL A 92 -6.91 2.13 -8.04
CA VAL A 92 -5.83 2.95 -7.52
C VAL A 92 -4.53 2.58 -8.23
N THR A 93 -3.79 3.59 -8.62
CA THR A 93 -2.45 3.43 -9.18
C THR A 93 -1.43 3.87 -8.15
N THR A 94 -0.39 3.07 -7.95
CA THR A 94 0.70 3.41 -7.04
C THR A 94 1.96 3.67 -7.87
N ARG A 95 2.53 4.86 -7.71
CA ARG A 95 3.69 5.28 -8.50
C ARG A 95 4.78 5.84 -7.60
N ALA A 96 6.02 5.47 -7.87
CA ALA A 96 7.17 6.02 -7.15
C ALA A 96 7.33 7.51 -7.49
N ILE A 97 7.48 8.34 -6.46
CA ILE A 97 7.66 9.79 -6.63
C ILE A 97 9.13 10.12 -6.88
N GLY A 98 10.02 9.36 -6.26
CA GLY A 98 11.47 9.48 -6.44
C GLY A 98 12.06 8.10 -6.48
N PRO A 99 13.40 7.97 -6.41
CA PRO A 99 14.00 6.65 -6.28
C PRO A 99 13.40 5.95 -5.06
N CYS A 100 12.88 4.75 -5.25
CA CYS A 100 12.15 4.05 -4.20
C CYS A 100 12.66 2.62 -4.08
N GLU A 101 13.00 2.21 -2.87
CA GLU A 101 13.37 0.83 -2.57
C GLU A 101 12.22 0.18 -1.82
N VAL A 102 11.89 -1.03 -2.19
CA VAL A 102 10.76 -1.76 -1.66
C VAL A 102 11.14 -3.18 -1.29
N LEU A 103 10.33 -3.79 -0.42
CA LEU A 103 10.34 -5.23 -0.23
C LEU A 103 9.05 -5.75 -0.86
N ILE A 104 9.17 -6.77 -1.69
CA ILE A 104 8.07 -7.33 -2.46
C ILE A 104 7.72 -8.70 -1.89
N MET A 105 6.47 -8.89 -1.49
CA MET A 105 6.03 -10.12 -0.86
C MET A 105 4.81 -10.68 -1.57
N GLN A 106 4.72 -12.00 -1.67
CA GLN A 106 3.55 -12.65 -2.24
C GLN A 106 2.38 -12.54 -1.27
N PRO A 107 1.16 -12.30 -1.78
CA PRO A 107 -0.01 -12.14 -0.93
C PRO A 107 -0.30 -13.31 -0.01
N HIS A 108 -0.03 -14.53 -0.46
CA HIS A 108 -0.34 -15.73 0.34
C HIS A 108 0.42 -15.78 1.66
N VAL A 109 1.59 -15.14 1.73
CA VAL A 109 2.36 -15.10 2.98
C VAL A 109 1.54 -14.40 4.07
N LEU A 110 0.94 -13.26 3.72
CA LEU A 110 0.10 -12.50 4.66
C LEU A 110 -1.19 -13.26 4.99
N THR A 111 -1.88 -13.75 3.96
CA THR A 111 -3.17 -14.43 4.16
C THR A 111 -3.00 -15.75 4.92
N ASP A 112 -1.92 -16.48 4.69
CA ASP A 112 -1.65 -17.71 5.43
C ASP A 112 -1.39 -17.44 6.91
N LEU A 113 -0.63 -16.38 7.23
CA LEU A 113 -0.44 -16.03 8.62
C LEU A 113 -1.76 -15.61 9.28
N MET A 114 -2.61 -14.87 8.58
CA MET A 114 -3.92 -14.49 9.11
C MET A 114 -4.80 -15.69 9.38
N LYS A 115 -4.74 -16.71 8.54
CA LYS A 115 -5.51 -17.96 8.75
C LYS A 115 -5.02 -18.73 9.96
N ASN A 116 -3.71 -18.72 10.21
CA ASN A 116 -3.09 -19.51 11.26
C ASN A 116 -2.94 -18.78 12.59
N ASN A 117 -3.20 -17.47 12.62
CA ASN A 117 -3.05 -16.65 13.81
C ASN A 117 -4.21 -15.65 13.90
N SER A 118 -5.21 -15.99 14.68
CA SER A 118 -6.42 -15.17 14.80
C SER A 118 -6.17 -13.81 15.46
N GLU A 119 -5.20 -13.74 16.37
CA GLU A 119 -4.84 -12.49 17.01
C GLU A 119 -4.23 -11.52 16.00
N PHE A 120 -3.29 -12.01 15.20
CA PHE A 120 -2.71 -11.21 14.12
C PHE A 120 -3.76 -10.80 13.09
N ALA A 121 -4.64 -11.72 12.71
CA ALA A 121 -5.71 -11.44 11.74
C ALA A 121 -6.59 -10.27 12.22
N ALA A 122 -6.95 -10.27 13.50
CA ALA A 122 -7.76 -9.18 14.07
C ALA A 122 -7.02 -7.84 14.05
N LYS A 123 -5.73 -7.84 14.39
CA LYS A 123 -4.90 -6.64 14.35
C LYS A 123 -4.76 -6.10 12.93
N GLU A 124 -4.51 -6.99 11.97
CA GLU A 124 -4.32 -6.59 10.57
C GLU A 124 -5.61 -6.05 9.98
N ALA A 125 -6.75 -6.68 10.27
CA ALA A 125 -8.05 -6.19 9.81
C ALA A 125 -8.35 -4.80 10.37
N ALA A 126 -8.05 -4.56 11.65
CA ALA A 126 -8.22 -3.24 12.25
C ALA A 126 -7.30 -2.21 11.63
N HIS A 127 -6.07 -2.60 11.30
CA HIS A 127 -5.11 -1.72 10.64
C HIS A 127 -5.58 -1.32 9.25
N VAL A 128 -6.08 -2.27 8.46
CA VAL A 128 -6.61 -2.00 7.12
C VAL A 128 -7.80 -1.05 7.20
N THR A 129 -8.67 -1.23 8.19
CA THR A 129 -9.80 -0.33 8.41
C THR A 129 -9.32 1.10 8.67
N ARG A 130 -8.30 1.28 9.51
CA ARG A 130 -7.72 2.60 9.75
C ARG A 130 -7.14 3.22 8.49
N LYS A 131 -6.51 2.43 7.63
CA LYS A 131 -5.98 2.93 6.36
C LYS A 131 -7.11 3.41 5.44
N GLN A 132 -8.22 2.70 5.41
CA GLN A 132 -9.39 3.11 4.63
C GLN A 132 -9.98 4.42 5.15
N GLU A 133 -10.04 4.61 6.46
CA GLU A 133 -10.54 5.83 7.06
C GLU A 133 -9.68 7.04 6.73
N CYS A 134 -8.40 6.82 6.49
CA CYS A 134 -7.46 7.88 6.13
C CYS A 134 -7.57 8.29 4.66
N SER A 135 -8.12 7.46 3.82
CA SER A 135 -8.29 7.77 2.41
C SER A 135 -9.72 8.13 2.09
#